data_bdbfac4a3fa73c204acb9cbeb57cb3a5
#
_entry.id   bdbfac4a3fa73c204acb9cbeb57cb3a5
#
_cell.length_a   1.000
_cell.length_b   1.000
_cell.length_c   1.000
_cell.angle_alpha   90.00
_cell.angle_beta   90.00
_cell.angle_gamma   90.00
#
_symmetry.space_group_name_H-M   'P 1'
#
loop_
_entity.id
_entity.type
_entity.pdbx_description
1 polymer ?
#
loop_
_entity_poly.entity_id
_entity_poly.type
_entity_poly.pdbx_seq_one_letter_code
_entity_poly.pdbx_strand_id
1 'polypeptide(L)'
;MRLYAGTSEQFITDTVQNKIADKLKTAFFASFRFNPSPGEINSWRNSLRSISQVFQYTNLLDHGIILEYQLPLTSCRLDCMILGRDSQNYDNAVIIELKQWDKCQDAEGENEVLTWIGHGEREVLHPSAQVGQYKMFLQDGHSAFYEGDSPVSLSACSYLHNYRFDPGDVLLSNKFTDITERYPLFSADDVDSLRKFLSERLEKGEGIDVLRRVEEGKYRPSKKLMEHVGNIIKGIPEHILLDEQLIAYDKVIACAKKGFHDNQKRVILIKGGPGTGKSVIAINLMADLLLKGYNAHYATGSRAFTMTLRKIIGTRGSVQFRYFNSYMHAEQNAVDVLICDEAHRLRKTSESRYTPKAERTEEPQIQELINTSKVAVFFIDEDQVVRPAEIGSVDYIKKHAKINDCTVYEYELEAQFRCSGSDAFVNWVNNTLGIHRTANAIWTGDEDFDFRIFESLESLETAIKEKDSQGHKARMTAGFCWEWSKKPKSDGTLHEDVVIDGFRRPWNARPEATKLAKGIPKATLWAHDPNGINQIGCIYTAQGFEFDYVGVIFGNDLLYDLDKQRWDGKPENSGDSIVRRSKDQFVDLVKNTYRVLLSRGLKGCYVYFMDKDTERFFKSRMELLFNNTEM
;
A
#
# COMPACT_ATOMS: atom_id res chain seq x y z
N MET A 1 12.51 17.54 3.07
CA MET A 1 13.90 17.88 2.64
C MET A 1 13.82 18.71 1.37
N ARG A 2 14.74 19.69 1.16
CA ARG A 2 14.81 20.54 -0.05
C ARG A 2 16.22 20.59 -0.59
N LEU A 3 16.37 20.82 -1.88
CA LEU A 3 17.70 20.95 -2.49
C LEU A 3 18.17 22.41 -2.56
N TYR A 4 17.24 23.38 -2.56
CA TYR A 4 17.56 24.79 -2.55
C TYR A 4 16.49 25.58 -1.80
N ALA A 5 16.92 26.59 -1.03
CA ALA A 5 16.07 27.62 -0.46
C ALA A 5 16.85 28.95 -0.41
N GLY A 6 16.16 30.04 -0.65
CA GLY A 6 16.75 31.39 -0.68
C GLY A 6 15.79 32.45 -1.15
N THR A 7 16.30 33.64 -1.50
CA THR A 7 15.50 34.69 -2.12
C THR A 7 15.36 34.46 -3.62
N SER A 8 14.27 34.95 -4.20
CA SER A 8 14.06 34.94 -5.66
C SER A 8 15.17 35.70 -6.41
N GLU A 9 15.68 36.82 -5.86
CA GLU A 9 16.81 37.55 -6.42
C GLU A 9 18.09 36.71 -6.50
N GLN A 10 18.40 35.98 -5.42
CA GLN A 10 19.53 35.03 -5.41
C GLN A 10 19.34 33.90 -6.40
N PHE A 11 18.13 33.30 -6.46
CA PHE A 11 17.80 32.28 -7.43
C PHE A 11 17.96 32.74 -8.87
N ILE A 12 17.48 33.94 -9.20
CA ILE A 12 17.62 34.56 -10.51
C ILE A 12 19.12 34.75 -10.84
N THR A 13 19.89 35.31 -9.91
CA THR A 13 21.34 35.49 -10.06
C THR A 13 22.06 34.18 -10.30
N ASP A 14 21.78 33.15 -9.50
CA ASP A 14 22.38 31.84 -9.66
C ASP A 14 22.02 31.18 -11.00
N THR A 15 20.82 31.45 -11.50
CA THR A 15 20.34 30.93 -12.79
C THR A 15 21.00 31.63 -13.96
N VAL A 16 21.09 32.95 -13.93
CA VAL A 16 21.78 33.75 -14.95
C VAL A 16 23.27 33.40 -15.02
N GLN A 17 23.90 33.13 -13.88
CA GLN A 17 25.28 32.68 -13.79
C GLN A 17 25.48 31.19 -14.12
N ASN A 18 24.44 30.46 -14.48
CA ASN A 18 24.44 29.01 -14.71
C ASN A 18 24.92 28.16 -13.51
N LYS A 19 24.77 28.64 -12.28
CA LYS A 19 25.21 27.96 -11.05
C LYS A 19 24.11 27.12 -10.39
N ILE A 20 22.85 27.37 -10.71
CA ILE A 20 21.72 26.77 -9.99
C ILE A 20 21.73 25.24 -10.10
N ALA A 21 21.97 24.66 -11.28
CA ALA A 21 22.01 23.23 -11.48
C ALA A 21 23.17 22.56 -10.72
N ASP A 22 24.32 23.22 -10.61
CA ASP A 22 25.47 22.71 -9.86
C ASP A 22 25.23 22.78 -8.34
N LYS A 23 24.55 23.83 -7.86
CA LYS A 23 24.10 23.92 -6.45
C LYS A 23 23.12 22.78 -6.12
N LEU A 24 22.11 22.54 -6.98
CA LEU A 24 21.16 21.46 -6.81
C LEU A 24 21.86 20.09 -6.86
N LYS A 25 22.79 19.88 -7.80
CA LYS A 25 23.57 18.65 -7.89
C LYS A 25 24.37 18.39 -6.61
N THR A 26 25.00 19.44 -6.06
CA THR A 26 25.77 19.32 -4.81
C THR A 26 24.85 18.99 -3.63
N ALA A 27 23.72 19.69 -3.50
CA ALA A 27 22.74 19.43 -2.46
C ALA A 27 22.10 18.01 -2.59
N PHE A 28 21.81 17.59 -3.83
CA PHE A 28 21.32 16.26 -4.14
C PHE A 28 22.31 15.18 -3.68
N PHE A 29 23.58 15.34 -4.06
CA PHE A 29 24.63 14.39 -3.64
C PHE A 29 24.81 14.39 -2.12
N ALA A 30 24.76 15.54 -1.46
CA ALA A 30 24.86 15.62 0.00
C ALA A 30 23.69 14.87 0.69
N SER A 31 22.50 14.94 0.11
CA SER A 31 21.28 14.37 0.66
C SER A 31 21.11 12.86 0.36
N PHE A 32 21.39 12.47 -0.88
CA PHE A 32 21.09 11.12 -1.37
C PHE A 32 22.34 10.24 -1.54
N ARG A 33 23.55 10.80 -1.44
CA ARG A 33 24.83 10.09 -1.60
C ARG A 33 25.06 9.44 -2.97
N PHE A 34 24.29 9.84 -3.99
CA PHE A 34 24.53 9.49 -5.40
C PHE A 34 24.28 10.72 -6.30
N ASN A 35 24.75 10.65 -7.54
CA ASN A 35 24.57 11.76 -8.48
C ASN A 35 23.20 11.71 -9.16
N PRO A 36 22.53 12.87 -9.41
CA PRO A 36 21.35 12.92 -10.23
C PRO A 36 21.65 12.44 -11.67
N SER A 37 20.65 11.98 -12.37
CA SER A 37 20.78 11.56 -13.76
C SER A 37 21.11 12.74 -14.68
N PRO A 38 21.78 12.53 -15.82
CA PRO A 38 22.01 13.60 -16.80
C PRO A 38 20.72 14.26 -17.29
N GLY A 39 19.64 13.48 -17.42
CA GLY A 39 18.32 14.00 -17.78
C GLY A 39 17.75 14.95 -16.72
N GLU A 40 17.88 14.62 -15.45
CA GLU A 40 17.46 15.45 -14.32
C GLU A 40 18.24 16.77 -14.26
N ILE A 41 19.56 16.73 -14.43
CA ILE A 41 20.40 17.94 -14.49
C ILE A 41 19.98 18.84 -15.68
N ASN A 42 19.69 18.27 -16.83
CA ASN A 42 19.22 19.02 -17.99
C ASN A 42 17.82 19.62 -17.75
N SER A 43 16.95 18.87 -17.07
CA SER A 43 15.64 19.39 -16.64
C SER A 43 15.81 20.62 -15.76
N TRP A 44 16.66 20.58 -14.75
CA TRP A 44 16.93 21.73 -13.90
C TRP A 44 17.46 22.95 -14.69
N ARG A 45 18.39 22.73 -15.61
CA ARG A 45 18.94 23.83 -16.43
C ARG A 45 17.89 24.53 -17.27
N ASN A 46 16.98 23.75 -17.88
CA ASN A 46 15.99 24.29 -18.80
C ASN A 46 14.79 24.88 -18.04
N SER A 47 14.17 24.09 -17.17
CA SER A 47 12.93 24.48 -16.49
C SER A 47 13.15 25.65 -15.53
N LEU A 48 14.26 25.61 -14.75
CA LEU A 48 14.55 26.69 -13.80
C LEU A 48 14.95 27.99 -14.50
N ARG A 49 15.56 27.91 -15.69
CA ARG A 49 15.82 29.13 -16.50
C ARG A 49 14.50 29.74 -16.97
N SER A 50 13.58 28.93 -17.45
CA SER A 50 12.29 29.42 -17.95
C SER A 50 11.49 30.11 -16.85
N ILE A 51 11.38 29.49 -15.67
CA ILE A 51 10.64 30.11 -14.56
C ILE A 51 11.37 31.33 -13.98
N SER A 52 12.70 31.34 -13.97
CA SER A 52 13.50 32.52 -13.57
C SER A 52 13.22 33.74 -14.46
N GLN A 53 13.02 33.52 -15.77
CA GLN A 53 12.64 34.62 -16.69
C GLN A 53 11.24 35.15 -16.37
N VAL A 54 10.29 34.25 -16.02
CA VAL A 54 8.94 34.67 -15.58
C VAL A 54 9.03 35.53 -14.30
N PHE A 55 9.85 35.13 -13.32
CA PHE A 55 10.03 35.90 -12.08
C PHE A 55 10.63 37.26 -12.33
N GLN A 56 11.63 37.37 -13.22
CA GLN A 56 12.20 38.66 -13.65
C GLN A 56 11.15 39.54 -14.35
N TYR A 57 10.41 38.96 -15.30
CA TYR A 57 9.36 39.67 -16.04
C TYR A 57 8.22 40.15 -15.13
N THR A 58 7.92 39.41 -14.07
CA THR A 58 6.90 39.74 -13.07
C THR A 58 7.41 40.66 -11.96
N ASN A 59 8.73 40.92 -11.92
CA ASN A 59 9.42 41.68 -10.85
C ASN A 59 9.28 41.05 -9.45
N LEU A 60 9.27 39.70 -9.38
CA LEU A 60 9.21 38.95 -8.11
C LEU A 60 10.63 38.78 -7.53
N LEU A 61 11.18 39.85 -6.94
CA LEU A 61 12.58 39.90 -6.49
C LEU A 61 12.75 39.65 -4.99
N ASP A 62 11.78 40.05 -4.18
CA ASP A 62 11.80 39.91 -2.71
C ASP A 62 10.90 38.79 -2.21
N HIS A 63 11.04 37.62 -2.84
CA HIS A 63 10.22 36.44 -2.54
C HIS A 63 11.08 35.29 -1.99
N GLY A 64 10.51 34.41 -1.20
CA GLY A 64 11.12 33.13 -0.82
C GLY A 64 11.01 32.12 -1.94
N ILE A 65 12.04 31.32 -2.16
CA ILE A 65 12.05 30.23 -3.14
C ILE A 65 12.48 28.94 -2.47
N ILE A 66 11.73 27.87 -2.74
CA ILE A 66 12.12 26.49 -2.43
C ILE A 66 12.12 25.71 -3.74
N LEU A 67 13.21 24.99 -4.05
CA LEU A 67 13.31 24.13 -5.22
C LEU A 67 13.52 22.68 -4.81
N GLU A 68 12.93 21.77 -5.60
CA GLU A 68 13.09 20.33 -5.40
C GLU A 68 12.77 19.92 -3.95
N TYR A 69 11.61 20.36 -3.49
CA TYR A 69 11.14 20.04 -2.14
C TYR A 69 10.53 18.64 -2.13
N GLN A 70 11.23 17.72 -1.47
CA GLN A 70 10.73 16.37 -1.26
C GLN A 70 9.59 16.37 -0.26
N LEU A 71 8.45 15.87 -0.69
CA LEU A 71 7.29 15.69 0.17
C LEU A 71 7.60 14.58 1.21
N PRO A 72 7.45 14.87 2.50
CA PRO A 72 7.77 13.93 3.56
C PRO A 72 7.13 12.57 3.36
N LEU A 73 7.88 11.51 3.64
CA LEU A 73 7.42 10.12 3.53
C LEU A 73 6.97 9.70 2.11
N THR A 74 7.38 10.43 1.09
CA THR A 74 7.13 10.07 -0.33
C THR A 74 8.43 10.17 -1.14
N SER A 75 8.43 9.59 -2.33
CA SER A 75 9.49 9.79 -3.32
C SER A 75 9.21 11.01 -4.22
N CYS A 76 8.08 11.70 -4.03
CA CYS A 76 7.69 12.83 -4.85
C CYS A 76 8.43 14.10 -4.42
N ARG A 77 8.86 14.89 -5.41
CA ARG A 77 9.43 16.21 -5.22
C ARG A 77 8.62 17.20 -6.04
N LEU A 78 8.31 18.35 -5.45
CA LEU A 78 7.75 19.47 -6.18
C LEU A 78 8.90 20.32 -6.75
N ASP A 79 8.75 20.80 -7.97
CA ASP A 79 9.82 21.47 -8.71
C ASP A 79 10.15 22.83 -8.10
N CYS A 80 9.14 23.68 -7.89
CA CYS A 80 9.31 25.05 -7.40
C CYS A 80 8.15 25.46 -6.49
N MET A 81 8.46 26.14 -5.40
CA MET A 81 7.53 26.87 -4.56
C MET A 81 8.04 28.30 -4.38
N ILE A 82 7.21 29.29 -4.69
CA ILE A 82 7.49 30.71 -4.43
C ILE A 82 6.58 31.22 -3.32
N LEU A 83 7.15 32.01 -2.41
CA LEU A 83 6.50 32.45 -1.19
C LEU A 83 6.60 33.97 -1.05
N GLY A 84 5.56 34.59 -0.54
CA GLY A 84 5.50 36.04 -0.34
C GLY A 84 4.16 36.42 0.30
N ARG A 85 3.85 37.73 0.23
CA ARG A 85 2.61 38.30 0.72
C ARG A 85 1.78 38.90 -0.40
N ASP A 86 0.46 38.80 -0.25
CA ASP A 86 -0.47 39.46 -1.16
C ASP A 86 -0.66 40.93 -0.83
N SER A 87 -1.51 41.65 -1.59
CA SER A 87 -1.85 43.05 -1.39
C SER A 87 -2.43 43.37 -0.01
N GLN A 88 -3.06 42.37 0.64
CA GLN A 88 -3.66 42.49 1.97
C GLN A 88 -2.73 42.05 3.10
N ASN A 89 -1.51 41.71 2.78
CA ASN A 89 -0.48 41.28 3.73
C ASN A 89 -0.69 39.88 4.31
N TYR A 90 -1.45 39.02 3.64
CA TYR A 90 -1.54 37.60 4.00
C TYR A 90 -0.38 36.80 3.42
N ASP A 91 0.13 35.88 4.23
CA ASP A 91 1.20 34.97 3.80
C ASP A 91 0.68 33.98 2.74
N ASN A 92 1.35 33.91 1.61
CA ASN A 92 1.00 33.07 0.47
C ASN A 92 2.19 32.24 -0.01
N ALA A 93 1.89 31.04 -0.52
CA ALA A 93 2.81 30.18 -1.23
C ALA A 93 2.16 29.66 -2.51
N VAL A 94 2.92 29.58 -3.58
CA VAL A 94 2.47 29.03 -4.86
C VAL A 94 3.40 27.91 -5.28
N ILE A 95 2.84 26.70 -5.45
CA ILE A 95 3.53 25.56 -6.06
C ILE A 95 3.44 25.72 -7.57
N ILE A 96 4.58 25.56 -8.24
CA ILE A 96 4.67 25.58 -9.70
C ILE A 96 5.32 24.28 -10.16
N GLU A 97 4.53 23.43 -10.81
CA GLU A 97 5.03 22.23 -11.48
C GLU A 97 5.55 22.61 -12.87
N LEU A 98 6.77 22.21 -13.20
CA LEU A 98 7.44 22.58 -14.44
C LEU A 98 7.51 21.39 -15.39
N LYS A 99 7.01 21.55 -16.62
CA LYS A 99 7.05 20.52 -17.64
C LYS A 99 7.78 20.99 -18.90
N GLN A 100 8.61 20.10 -19.46
CA GLN A 100 9.33 20.31 -20.72
C GLN A 100 8.64 19.62 -21.90
N TRP A 101 7.40 19.21 -21.72
CA TRP A 101 6.65 18.52 -22.77
C TRP A 101 6.45 19.45 -23.99
N ASP A 102 6.36 18.86 -25.15
CA ASP A 102 6.08 19.54 -26.41
C ASP A 102 4.80 19.00 -27.07
N LYS A 103 4.35 17.79 -26.70
CA LYS A 103 3.14 17.14 -27.20
C LYS A 103 2.52 16.22 -26.18
N CYS A 104 1.19 16.13 -26.22
CA CYS A 104 0.40 15.19 -25.43
C CYS A 104 -0.67 14.53 -26.29
N GLN A 105 -1.07 13.33 -25.89
CA GLN A 105 -2.21 12.60 -26.47
C GLN A 105 -3.12 12.14 -25.35
N ASP A 106 -4.34 11.76 -25.68
CA ASP A 106 -5.30 11.23 -24.69
C ASP A 106 -4.86 9.86 -24.18
N ALA A 107 -5.15 9.59 -22.91
CA ALA A 107 -4.93 8.31 -22.24
C ALA A 107 -6.23 7.77 -21.66
N GLU A 108 -6.30 6.46 -21.43
CA GLU A 108 -7.51 5.81 -20.88
C GLU A 108 -7.81 6.20 -19.42
N GLY A 109 -6.80 6.57 -18.65
CA GLY A 109 -6.95 6.97 -17.24
C GLY A 109 -7.67 8.31 -17.10
N GLU A 110 -8.52 8.44 -16.08
CA GLU A 110 -9.38 9.62 -15.85
C GLU A 110 -8.58 10.93 -15.66
N ASN A 111 -7.38 10.85 -15.08
CA ASN A 111 -6.48 11.98 -14.84
C ASN A 111 -5.12 11.81 -15.53
N GLU A 112 -5.05 11.04 -16.60
CA GLU A 112 -3.81 10.66 -17.26
C GLU A 112 -3.79 11.15 -18.71
N VAL A 113 -2.57 11.41 -19.18
CA VAL A 113 -2.24 11.76 -20.56
C VAL A 113 -1.06 10.93 -21.05
N LEU A 114 -0.95 10.74 -22.35
CA LEU A 114 0.17 10.07 -22.99
C LEU A 114 1.14 11.13 -23.51
N THR A 115 2.40 11.04 -23.11
CA THR A 115 3.44 11.96 -23.58
C THR A 115 4.80 11.27 -23.67
N TRP A 116 5.74 11.89 -24.36
CA TRP A 116 7.10 11.38 -24.52
C TRP A 116 7.96 11.72 -23.30
N ILE A 117 8.43 10.68 -22.59
CA ILE A 117 9.34 10.83 -21.44
C ILE A 117 10.52 9.88 -21.58
N GLY A 118 11.73 10.45 -21.56
CA GLY A 118 12.96 9.66 -21.73
C GLY A 118 13.07 9.06 -23.13
N HIS A 119 12.85 7.77 -23.25
CA HIS A 119 13.04 7.03 -24.52
C HIS A 119 11.72 6.47 -25.10
N GLY A 120 10.55 6.96 -24.66
CA GLY A 120 9.28 6.44 -25.17
C GLY A 120 8.04 7.19 -24.67
N GLU A 121 6.92 6.89 -25.30
CA GLU A 121 5.61 7.35 -24.85
C GLU A 121 5.19 6.64 -23.57
N ARG A 122 4.66 7.42 -22.61
CA ARG A 122 4.21 6.91 -21.30
C ARG A 122 2.92 7.60 -20.88
N GLU A 123 2.04 6.83 -20.27
CA GLU A 123 0.89 7.35 -19.53
C GLU A 123 1.39 7.96 -18.22
N VAL A 124 1.06 9.22 -18.00
CA VAL A 124 1.45 10.01 -16.83
C VAL A 124 0.29 10.87 -16.37
N LEU A 125 0.34 11.32 -15.12
CA LEU A 125 -0.67 12.25 -14.62
C LEU A 125 -0.69 13.55 -15.42
N HIS A 126 -1.89 14.08 -15.65
CA HIS A 126 -2.08 15.44 -16.13
C HIS A 126 -1.40 16.42 -15.19
N PRO A 127 -0.68 17.47 -15.68
CA PRO A 127 0.09 18.38 -14.81
C PRO A 127 -0.76 19.04 -13.71
N SER A 128 -1.99 19.46 -14.02
CA SER A 128 -2.91 20.02 -13.03
C SER A 128 -3.33 18.98 -11.97
N ALA A 129 -3.50 17.72 -12.35
CA ALA A 129 -3.78 16.65 -11.39
C ALA A 129 -2.57 16.41 -10.46
N GLN A 130 -1.36 16.40 -11.02
CA GLN A 130 -0.12 16.21 -10.26
C GLN A 130 0.10 17.33 -9.26
N VAL A 131 0.06 18.58 -9.68
CA VAL A 131 0.28 19.72 -8.78
C VAL A 131 -0.85 19.88 -7.75
N GLY A 132 -2.07 19.50 -8.12
CA GLY A 132 -3.21 19.44 -7.23
C GLY A 132 -3.01 18.43 -6.09
N GLN A 133 -2.44 17.26 -6.40
CA GLN A 133 -2.09 16.27 -5.37
C GLN A 133 -1.02 16.82 -4.41
N TYR A 134 0.00 17.50 -4.91
CA TYR A 134 1.04 18.12 -4.06
C TYR A 134 0.47 19.20 -3.15
N LYS A 135 -0.41 20.05 -3.70
CA LYS A 135 -1.10 21.07 -2.89
C LYS A 135 -1.92 20.44 -1.78
N MET A 136 -2.78 19.47 -2.10
CA MET A 136 -3.62 18.80 -1.10
C MET A 136 -2.77 18.11 -0.04
N PHE A 137 -1.68 17.44 -0.44
CA PHE A 137 -0.77 16.78 0.48
C PHE A 137 -0.15 17.75 1.49
N LEU A 138 0.34 18.90 1.03
CA LEU A 138 0.91 19.91 1.91
C LEU A 138 -0.17 20.61 2.75
N GLN A 139 -1.31 20.97 2.16
CA GLN A 139 -2.41 21.63 2.86
C GLN A 139 -2.99 20.78 3.98
N ASP A 140 -3.02 19.46 3.82
CA ASP A 140 -3.56 18.54 4.81
C ASP A 140 -2.49 17.97 5.76
N GLY A 141 -1.21 18.07 5.39
CA GLY A 141 -0.14 17.40 6.11
C GLY A 141 0.98 18.29 6.66
N HIS A 142 1.04 19.58 6.33
CA HIS A 142 2.12 20.45 6.76
C HIS A 142 1.59 21.64 7.56
N SER A 143 2.00 21.76 8.83
CA SER A 143 1.41 22.68 9.80
C SER A 143 1.38 24.15 9.36
N ALA A 144 2.35 24.62 8.59
CA ALA A 144 2.37 25.98 8.09
C ALA A 144 1.13 26.36 7.24
N PHE A 145 0.48 25.37 6.59
CA PHE A 145 -0.66 25.60 5.68
C PHE A 145 -2.04 25.36 6.30
N TYR A 146 -2.11 24.91 7.56
CA TYR A 146 -3.42 24.68 8.23
C TYR A 146 -3.46 25.10 9.70
N GLU A 147 -2.32 25.38 10.36
CA GLU A 147 -2.26 25.63 11.80
C GLU A 147 -2.16 27.12 12.09
N GLY A 148 -2.76 27.56 13.23
CA GLY A 148 -2.77 28.94 13.70
C GLY A 148 -3.92 29.77 13.13
N ASP A 149 -4.00 31.05 13.59
CA ASP A 149 -5.10 31.96 13.23
C ASP A 149 -4.99 32.49 11.79
N SER A 150 -3.79 32.44 11.21
CA SER A 150 -3.50 32.90 9.84
C SER A 150 -2.51 31.93 9.16
N PRO A 151 -2.96 30.73 8.74
CA PRO A 151 -2.10 29.80 8.02
C PRO A 151 -1.65 30.38 6.68
N VAL A 152 -0.49 29.93 6.18
CA VAL A 152 -0.01 30.31 4.84
C VAL A 152 -1.00 29.79 3.79
N SER A 153 -1.52 30.69 2.97
CA SER A 153 -2.44 30.33 1.88
C SER A 153 -1.65 29.62 0.78
N LEU A 154 -2.09 28.42 0.36
CA LEU A 154 -1.41 27.60 -0.62
C LEU A 154 -2.18 27.55 -1.94
N SER A 155 -1.55 28.04 -3.01
CA SER A 155 -2.02 27.92 -4.39
C SER A 155 -1.11 27.00 -5.20
N ALA A 156 -1.59 26.53 -6.35
CA ALA A 156 -0.81 25.65 -7.22
C ALA A 156 -1.18 25.88 -8.69
N CYS A 157 -0.19 25.78 -9.56
CA CYS A 157 -0.35 25.80 -11.01
C CYS A 157 0.75 24.96 -11.69
N SER A 158 0.58 24.71 -12.99
CA SER A 158 1.60 24.07 -13.80
C SER A 158 2.03 24.96 -14.95
N TYR A 159 3.33 24.95 -15.28
CA TYR A 159 3.89 25.71 -16.39
C TYR A 159 4.66 24.81 -17.36
N LEU A 160 4.10 24.69 -18.56
CA LEU A 160 4.64 23.88 -19.67
C LEU A 160 5.43 24.82 -20.60
N HIS A 161 6.66 25.12 -20.26
CA HIS A 161 7.45 26.18 -20.88
C HIS A 161 7.90 25.90 -22.32
N ASN A 162 7.76 24.67 -22.83
CA ASN A 162 8.01 24.30 -24.23
C ASN A 162 6.73 24.02 -25.01
N TYR A 163 5.59 23.97 -24.32
CA TYR A 163 4.30 23.60 -24.91
C TYR A 163 3.55 24.80 -25.43
N ARG A 164 2.80 24.61 -26.52
CA ARG A 164 1.86 25.59 -27.06
C ARG A 164 0.53 24.90 -27.29
N PHE A 165 -0.54 25.47 -26.77
CA PHE A 165 -1.85 24.89 -26.92
C PHE A 165 -2.38 25.08 -28.33
N ASP A 166 -2.80 23.98 -28.95
CA ASP A 166 -3.53 23.97 -30.22
C ASP A 166 -5.05 24.05 -29.98
N PRO A 167 -5.86 24.53 -30.95
CA PRO A 167 -7.31 24.42 -30.85
C PRO A 167 -7.76 22.97 -30.68
N GLY A 168 -8.43 22.67 -29.54
CA GLY A 168 -8.85 21.32 -29.20
C GLY A 168 -7.77 20.45 -28.53
N ASP A 169 -6.77 21.08 -27.95
CA ASP A 169 -5.69 20.42 -27.21
C ASP A 169 -6.23 19.47 -26.13
N VAL A 170 -5.63 18.30 -26.07
CA VAL A 170 -6.00 17.24 -25.10
C VAL A 170 -5.93 17.74 -23.66
N LEU A 171 -4.89 18.53 -23.31
CA LEU A 171 -4.70 19.07 -21.96
C LEU A 171 -5.83 20.03 -21.53
N LEU A 172 -6.55 20.62 -22.47
CA LEU A 172 -7.68 21.51 -22.22
C LEU A 172 -9.04 20.88 -22.55
N SER A 173 -9.07 19.57 -22.77
CA SER A 173 -10.31 18.85 -23.08
C SER A 173 -11.29 18.86 -21.90
N ASN A 174 -12.56 18.62 -22.18
CA ASN A 174 -13.63 18.55 -21.16
C ASN A 174 -13.34 17.55 -20.05
N LYS A 175 -12.53 16.52 -20.32
CA LYS A 175 -12.06 15.52 -19.35
C LYS A 175 -11.32 16.17 -18.17
N PHE A 176 -10.63 17.27 -18.40
CA PHE A 176 -9.77 17.91 -17.42
C PHE A 176 -10.28 19.26 -16.91
N THR A 177 -11.48 19.70 -17.31
CA THR A 177 -12.02 21.03 -16.95
C THR A 177 -11.99 21.28 -15.45
N ASP A 178 -12.51 20.36 -14.64
CA ASP A 178 -12.59 20.52 -13.18
C ASP A 178 -11.22 20.72 -12.52
N ILE A 179 -10.20 20.00 -13.00
CA ILE A 179 -8.84 20.09 -12.42
C ILE A 179 -8.08 21.31 -12.93
N THR A 180 -8.27 21.73 -14.19
CA THR A 180 -7.61 22.91 -14.76
C THR A 180 -8.22 24.21 -14.24
N GLU A 181 -9.51 24.26 -13.94
CA GLU A 181 -10.14 25.39 -13.25
C GLU A 181 -9.59 25.58 -11.84
N ARG A 182 -9.33 24.48 -11.11
CA ARG A 182 -8.80 24.53 -9.74
C ARG A 182 -7.29 24.76 -9.69
N TYR A 183 -6.57 24.18 -10.64
CA TYR A 183 -5.11 24.20 -10.74
C TYR A 183 -4.71 24.61 -12.15
N PRO A 184 -4.62 25.92 -12.42
CA PRO A 184 -4.40 26.44 -13.77
C PRO A 184 -3.15 25.86 -14.42
N LEU A 185 -3.28 25.68 -15.73
CA LEU A 185 -2.23 25.21 -16.62
C LEU A 185 -1.83 26.33 -17.57
N PHE A 186 -0.54 26.62 -17.64
CA PHE A 186 0.01 27.68 -18.49
C PHE A 186 1.00 27.08 -19.50
N SER A 187 0.88 27.47 -20.76
CA SER A 187 1.83 27.16 -21.84
C SER A 187 2.89 28.24 -21.99
N ALA A 188 3.80 28.07 -22.94
CA ALA A 188 4.81 29.07 -23.29
C ALA A 188 4.18 30.41 -23.77
N ASP A 189 2.98 30.37 -24.34
CA ASP A 189 2.27 31.55 -24.82
C ASP A 189 1.43 32.24 -23.72
N ASP A 190 1.24 31.59 -22.55
CA ASP A 190 0.42 32.10 -21.46
C ASP A 190 1.20 32.83 -20.35
N VAL A 191 2.41 33.33 -20.66
CA VAL A 191 3.30 33.96 -19.66
C VAL A 191 2.63 35.17 -18.99
N ASP A 192 1.82 35.96 -19.69
CA ASP A 192 1.10 37.10 -19.10
C ASP A 192 -0.01 36.63 -18.14
N SER A 193 -0.67 35.54 -18.44
CA SER A 193 -1.68 34.92 -17.56
C SER A 193 -1.01 34.33 -16.30
N LEU A 194 0.12 33.66 -16.45
CA LEU A 194 0.94 33.18 -15.32
C LEU A 194 1.45 34.35 -14.46
N ARG A 195 1.93 35.42 -15.10
CA ARG A 195 2.34 36.64 -14.41
C ARG A 195 1.20 37.20 -13.55
N LYS A 196 0.01 37.34 -14.13
CA LYS A 196 -1.18 37.82 -13.40
C LYS A 196 -1.51 36.92 -12.23
N PHE A 197 -1.52 35.60 -12.44
CA PHE A 197 -1.79 34.59 -11.39
C PHE A 197 -0.82 34.70 -10.22
N LEU A 198 0.47 34.93 -10.49
CA LEU A 198 1.50 35.10 -9.46
C LEU A 198 1.39 36.46 -8.76
N SER A 199 1.22 37.56 -9.52
CA SER A 199 1.13 38.91 -8.96
C SER A 199 -0.07 39.08 -8.02
N GLU A 200 -1.23 38.51 -8.34
CA GLU A 200 -2.41 38.57 -7.47
C GLU A 200 -2.18 37.93 -6.08
N ARG A 201 -1.22 37.02 -5.95
CA ARG A 201 -0.96 36.25 -4.73
C ARG A 201 0.31 36.70 -3.99
N LEU A 202 1.20 37.39 -4.66
CA LEU A 202 2.56 37.63 -4.18
C LEU A 202 3.00 39.11 -4.35
N GLU A 203 2.06 40.03 -4.43
CA GLU A 203 2.32 41.44 -4.82
C GLU A 203 3.37 42.14 -3.97
N LYS A 204 3.37 41.90 -2.64
CA LYS A 204 4.24 42.61 -1.70
C LYS A 204 5.62 42.00 -1.49
N GLY A 205 5.85 40.77 -1.91
CA GLY A 205 7.10 40.10 -1.61
C GLY A 205 7.22 39.71 -0.13
N GLU A 206 8.25 40.19 0.56
CA GLU A 206 8.58 39.86 1.97
C GLU A 206 8.65 38.35 2.21
N GLY A 207 9.13 37.58 1.22
CA GLY A 207 8.99 36.14 1.15
C GLY A 207 9.88 35.36 2.11
N ILE A 208 10.94 36.00 2.68
CA ILE A 208 11.86 35.30 3.59
C ILE A 208 11.19 34.90 4.91
N ASP A 209 10.31 35.76 5.43
CA ASP A 209 9.58 35.41 6.67
C ASP A 209 8.58 34.27 6.43
N VAL A 210 7.92 34.30 5.27
CA VAL A 210 7.01 33.22 4.86
C VAL A 210 7.79 31.92 4.62
N LEU A 211 8.97 32.01 3.99
CA LEU A 211 9.88 30.89 3.79
C LEU A 211 10.27 30.24 5.12
N ARG A 212 10.72 31.06 6.08
CA ARG A 212 11.11 30.56 7.42
C ARG A 212 9.94 29.86 8.11
N ARG A 213 8.74 30.42 8.02
CA ARG A 213 7.53 29.82 8.58
C ARG A 213 7.22 28.45 7.97
N VAL A 214 7.41 28.27 6.66
CA VAL A 214 7.25 26.98 5.98
C VAL A 214 8.38 26.01 6.38
N GLU A 215 9.62 26.49 6.52
CA GLU A 215 10.75 25.66 6.95
C GLU A 215 10.63 25.14 8.40
N GLU A 216 10.10 25.94 9.30
CA GLU A 216 9.87 25.60 10.70
C GLU A 216 8.62 24.74 10.89
N GLY A 217 7.74 24.69 9.90
CA GLY A 217 6.54 23.89 9.91
C GLY A 217 6.84 22.38 9.97
N LYS A 218 5.99 21.67 10.72
CA LYS A 218 6.12 20.23 10.90
C LYS A 218 5.17 19.47 9.99
N TYR A 219 5.63 18.34 9.47
CA TYR A 219 4.74 17.44 8.76
C TYR A 219 3.91 16.64 9.76
N ARG A 220 2.60 16.93 9.81
CA ARG A 220 1.61 16.26 10.62
C ARG A 220 0.25 16.36 9.92
N PRO A 221 -0.55 15.28 9.84
CA PRO A 221 -1.90 15.36 9.27
C PRO A 221 -2.77 16.37 10.02
N SER A 222 -3.52 17.20 9.28
CA SER A 222 -4.46 18.14 9.87
C SER A 222 -5.61 17.41 10.58
N LYS A 223 -6.17 18.03 11.62
CA LYS A 223 -7.35 17.49 12.32
C LYS A 223 -8.50 17.19 11.36
N LYS A 224 -8.74 18.08 10.38
CA LYS A 224 -9.77 17.92 9.36
C LYS A 224 -9.54 16.70 8.47
N LEU A 225 -8.28 16.43 8.08
CA LEU A 225 -7.95 15.22 7.32
C LEU A 225 -8.17 13.97 8.17
N MET A 226 -7.68 13.97 9.42
CA MET A 226 -7.84 12.85 10.33
C MET A 226 -9.31 12.51 10.60
N GLU A 227 -10.14 13.53 10.85
CA GLU A 227 -11.59 13.38 11.02
C GLU A 227 -12.26 12.81 9.76
N HIS A 228 -11.88 13.31 8.58
CA HIS A 228 -12.41 12.81 7.30
C HIS A 228 -12.09 11.33 7.09
N VAL A 229 -10.84 10.92 7.27
CA VAL A 229 -10.41 9.53 7.14
C VAL A 229 -11.08 8.64 8.20
N GLY A 230 -11.13 9.09 9.45
CA GLY A 230 -11.80 8.38 10.52
C GLY A 230 -13.28 8.13 10.23
N ASN A 231 -13.98 9.12 9.71
CA ASN A 231 -15.39 8.99 9.34
C ASN A 231 -15.61 8.03 8.16
N ILE A 232 -14.72 8.05 7.14
CA ILE A 232 -14.80 7.09 6.04
C ILE A 232 -14.61 5.66 6.56
N ILE A 233 -13.63 5.45 7.43
CA ILE A 233 -13.35 4.13 8.00
C ILE A 233 -14.55 3.65 8.85
N LYS A 234 -15.14 4.53 9.66
CA LYS A 234 -16.33 4.20 10.46
C LYS A 234 -17.58 3.91 9.62
N GLY A 235 -17.66 4.42 8.41
CA GLY A 235 -18.70 4.07 7.44
C GLY A 235 -18.56 2.67 6.84
N ILE A 236 -17.45 1.97 7.06
CA ILE A 236 -17.29 0.56 6.71
C ILE A 236 -18.06 -0.27 7.75
N PRO A 237 -18.87 -1.29 7.33
CA PRO A 237 -19.64 -2.09 8.29
C PRO A 237 -18.76 -2.64 9.41
N GLU A 238 -19.12 -2.31 10.65
CA GLU A 238 -18.35 -2.67 11.84
C GLU A 238 -18.78 -4.03 12.37
N HIS A 239 -17.80 -4.84 12.77
CA HIS A 239 -18.05 -5.97 13.66
C HIS A 239 -18.00 -5.49 15.11
N ILE A 240 -18.87 -6.02 15.94
CA ILE A 240 -18.83 -5.79 17.40
C ILE A 240 -17.56 -6.43 17.93
N LEU A 241 -16.75 -5.66 18.67
CA LEU A 241 -15.55 -6.18 19.32
C LEU A 241 -15.96 -7.03 20.52
N LEU A 242 -15.38 -8.22 20.65
CA LEU A 242 -15.55 -9.07 21.82
C LEU A 242 -14.60 -8.65 22.95
N ASP A 243 -14.80 -9.18 24.14
CA ASP A 243 -14.13 -8.76 25.37
C ASP A 243 -12.60 -8.68 25.24
N GLU A 244 -11.95 -9.70 24.70
CA GLU A 244 -10.49 -9.74 24.50
C GLU A 244 -10.02 -8.70 23.48
N GLN A 245 -10.79 -8.53 22.41
CA GLN A 245 -10.53 -7.53 21.38
C GLN A 245 -10.68 -6.12 21.96
N LEU A 246 -11.69 -5.90 22.80
CA LEU A 246 -11.93 -4.62 23.46
C LEU A 246 -10.82 -4.29 24.46
N ILE A 247 -10.34 -5.27 25.25
CA ILE A 247 -9.22 -5.09 26.17
C ILE A 247 -7.96 -4.66 25.42
N ALA A 248 -7.61 -5.35 24.34
CA ALA A 248 -6.46 -5.00 23.49
C ALA A 248 -6.62 -3.61 22.85
N TYR A 249 -7.81 -3.30 22.37
CA TYR A 249 -8.18 -2.01 21.81
C TYR A 249 -8.03 -0.87 22.81
N ASP A 250 -8.64 -0.97 23.99
CA ASP A 250 -8.59 0.03 25.05
C ASP A 250 -7.16 0.28 25.53
N LYS A 251 -6.34 -0.78 25.56
CA LYS A 251 -4.93 -0.65 25.91
C LYS A 251 -4.15 0.19 24.90
N VAL A 252 -4.39 0.01 23.61
CA VAL A 252 -3.75 0.85 22.58
C VAL A 252 -4.14 2.31 22.77
N ILE A 253 -5.42 2.59 22.96
CA ILE A 253 -5.91 3.96 23.21
C ILE A 253 -5.29 4.56 24.47
N ALA A 254 -5.21 3.81 25.56
CA ALA A 254 -4.57 4.25 26.81
C ALA A 254 -3.07 4.52 26.63
N CYS A 255 -2.36 3.67 25.88
CA CYS A 255 -0.94 3.85 25.57
C CYS A 255 -0.70 5.06 24.67
N ALA A 256 -1.57 5.30 23.67
CA ALA A 256 -1.51 6.49 22.83
C ALA A 256 -1.62 7.76 23.67
N LYS A 257 -2.61 7.80 24.58
CA LYS A 257 -2.81 8.93 25.52
C LYS A 257 -1.58 9.18 26.40
N LYS A 258 -1.00 8.13 26.97
CA LYS A 258 0.21 8.24 27.82
C LYS A 258 1.43 8.67 27.02
N GLY A 259 1.61 8.18 25.79
CA GLY A 259 2.75 8.51 24.92
C GLY A 259 2.84 9.99 24.55
N PHE A 260 1.79 10.78 24.76
CA PHE A 260 1.83 12.24 24.63
C PHE A 260 2.44 12.96 25.86
N HIS A 261 2.42 12.31 27.02
CA HIS A 261 2.82 12.91 28.29
C HIS A 261 4.19 12.44 28.78
N ASP A 262 4.67 11.32 28.27
CA ASP A 262 5.97 10.75 28.60
C ASP A 262 6.77 10.39 27.35
N ASN A 263 8.07 10.24 27.48
CA ASN A 263 8.94 9.83 26.36
C ASN A 263 9.12 8.31 26.26
N GLN A 264 8.33 7.53 27.01
CA GLN A 264 8.48 6.07 27.03
C GLN A 264 7.86 5.45 25.77
N LYS A 265 8.67 4.75 24.99
CA LYS A 265 8.18 3.95 23.86
C LYS A 265 7.41 2.71 24.32
N ARG A 266 6.37 2.35 23.59
CA ARG A 266 5.52 1.19 23.88
C ARG A 266 5.35 0.32 22.68
N VAL A 267 5.43 -0.98 22.91
CA VAL A 267 5.14 -2.02 21.91
C VAL A 267 3.96 -2.84 22.42
N ILE A 268 2.94 -2.97 21.60
CA ILE A 268 1.75 -3.77 21.89
C ILE A 268 1.69 -4.90 20.87
N LEU A 269 1.76 -6.13 21.35
CA LEU A 269 1.66 -7.35 20.57
C LEU A 269 0.25 -7.91 20.69
N ILE A 270 -0.43 -8.10 19.57
CA ILE A 270 -1.76 -8.69 19.50
C ILE A 270 -1.66 -9.92 18.61
N LYS A 271 -1.65 -11.08 19.26
CA LYS A 271 -1.61 -12.38 18.60
C LYS A 271 -3.03 -12.86 18.27
N GLY A 272 -3.16 -13.66 17.25
CA GLY A 272 -4.43 -14.33 16.96
C GLY A 272 -4.32 -15.16 15.69
N GLY A 273 -5.05 -16.24 15.63
CA GLY A 273 -5.16 -17.11 14.47
C GLY A 273 -5.88 -16.45 13.28
N PRO A 274 -6.09 -17.18 12.19
CA PRO A 274 -6.90 -16.70 11.07
C PRO A 274 -8.32 -16.44 11.54
N GLY A 275 -8.91 -15.26 11.22
CA GLY A 275 -10.30 -14.97 11.55
C GLY A 275 -10.58 -14.44 12.95
N THR A 276 -9.57 -14.19 13.77
CA THR A 276 -9.77 -13.59 15.11
C THR A 276 -10.03 -12.07 15.07
N GLY A 277 -10.26 -11.49 13.89
CA GLY A 277 -10.62 -10.08 13.74
C GLY A 277 -9.45 -9.09 13.85
N LYS A 278 -8.19 -9.53 13.76
CA LYS A 278 -7.00 -8.66 13.85
C LYS A 278 -7.09 -7.41 12.98
N SER A 279 -7.34 -7.57 11.69
CA SER A 279 -7.42 -6.43 10.77
C SER A 279 -8.65 -5.55 11.02
N VAL A 280 -9.74 -6.11 11.55
CA VAL A 280 -10.93 -5.34 11.96
C VAL A 280 -10.59 -4.44 13.16
N ILE A 281 -9.94 -4.99 14.17
CA ILE A 281 -9.46 -4.21 15.33
C ILE A 281 -8.49 -3.13 14.86
N ALA A 282 -7.54 -3.48 13.99
CA ALA A 282 -6.53 -2.55 13.47
C ALA A 282 -7.16 -1.37 12.74
N ILE A 283 -8.19 -1.60 11.92
CA ILE A 283 -8.92 -0.57 11.18
C ILE A 283 -9.75 0.31 12.12
N ASN A 284 -10.47 -0.29 13.07
CA ASN A 284 -11.24 0.45 14.06
C ASN A 284 -10.34 1.32 14.96
N LEU A 285 -9.20 0.77 15.42
CA LEU A 285 -8.18 1.54 16.14
C LEU A 285 -7.71 2.74 15.33
N MET A 286 -7.41 2.52 14.03
CA MET A 286 -6.99 3.59 13.12
C MET A 286 -8.03 4.70 13.06
N ALA A 287 -9.32 4.36 12.88
CA ALA A 287 -10.40 5.34 12.81
C ALA A 287 -10.51 6.17 14.09
N ASP A 288 -10.53 5.52 15.25
CA ASP A 288 -10.70 6.20 16.52
C ASP A 288 -9.49 7.03 16.94
N LEU A 289 -8.28 6.55 16.64
CA LEU A 289 -7.07 7.33 16.86
C LEU A 289 -7.06 8.61 16.03
N LEU A 290 -7.45 8.53 14.76
CA LEU A 290 -7.56 9.69 13.88
C LEU A 290 -8.63 10.66 14.37
N LEU A 291 -9.81 10.19 14.76
CA LEU A 291 -10.90 11.02 15.30
C LEU A 291 -10.51 11.71 16.61
N LYS A 292 -9.66 11.07 17.42
CA LYS A 292 -9.09 11.65 18.64
C LYS A 292 -7.91 12.59 18.36
N GLY A 293 -7.52 12.79 17.09
CA GLY A 293 -6.46 13.72 16.68
C GLY A 293 -5.05 13.18 16.81
N TYR A 294 -4.86 11.86 16.92
CA TYR A 294 -3.54 11.24 16.88
C TYR A 294 -3.04 11.06 15.45
N ASN A 295 -1.76 11.34 15.23
CA ASN A 295 -1.11 10.98 13.97
C ASN A 295 -0.90 9.46 13.94
N ALA A 296 -1.90 8.73 13.45
CA ALA A 296 -1.88 7.29 13.34
C ALA A 296 -1.62 6.85 11.90
N HIS A 297 -0.77 5.84 11.72
CA HIS A 297 -0.53 5.18 10.45
C HIS A 297 -0.87 3.71 10.53
N TYR A 298 -1.42 3.18 9.44
CA TYR A 298 -1.63 1.75 9.23
C TYR A 298 -0.57 1.23 8.25
N ALA A 299 0.21 0.26 8.68
CA ALA A 299 1.28 -0.32 7.90
C ALA A 299 1.10 -1.84 7.77
N THR A 300 1.40 -2.38 6.59
CA THR A 300 1.34 -3.83 6.36
C THR A 300 2.33 -4.27 5.29
N GLY A 301 2.70 -5.55 5.29
CA GLY A 301 3.43 -6.19 4.21
C GLY A 301 2.56 -6.56 2.99
N SER A 302 1.23 -6.41 3.06
CA SER A 302 0.29 -6.81 2.00
C SER A 302 0.00 -5.69 1.01
N ARG A 303 0.46 -5.84 -0.24
CA ARG A 303 0.20 -4.86 -1.30
C ARG A 303 -1.28 -4.79 -1.69
N ALA A 304 -1.91 -5.95 -1.85
CA ALA A 304 -3.30 -6.02 -2.29
C ALA A 304 -4.24 -5.33 -1.29
N PHE A 305 -4.09 -5.64 0.00
CA PHE A 305 -4.90 -5.06 1.06
C PHE A 305 -4.71 -3.54 1.18
N THR A 306 -3.46 -3.06 1.18
CA THR A 306 -3.15 -1.62 1.22
C THR A 306 -3.79 -0.87 0.05
N MET A 307 -3.71 -1.42 -1.17
CA MET A 307 -4.28 -0.78 -2.36
C MET A 307 -5.81 -0.74 -2.31
N THR A 308 -6.46 -1.78 -1.78
CA THR A 308 -7.91 -1.81 -1.58
C THR A 308 -8.34 -0.74 -0.59
N LEU A 309 -7.69 -0.64 0.57
CA LEU A 309 -7.98 0.40 1.55
C LEU A 309 -7.76 1.81 0.98
N ARG A 310 -6.65 2.04 0.28
CA ARG A 310 -6.38 3.33 -0.36
C ARG A 310 -7.44 3.72 -1.39
N LYS A 311 -7.99 2.75 -2.13
CA LYS A 311 -9.08 3.00 -3.07
C LYS A 311 -10.38 3.41 -2.36
N ILE A 312 -10.72 2.75 -1.25
CA ILE A 312 -11.93 3.07 -0.46
C ILE A 312 -11.80 4.45 0.19
N ILE A 313 -10.63 4.75 0.77
CA ILE A 313 -10.39 5.97 1.55
C ILE A 313 -10.13 7.18 0.65
N GLY A 314 -9.74 6.94 -0.60
CA GLY A 314 -9.42 7.98 -1.56
C GLY A 314 -8.05 8.62 -1.35
N THR A 315 -7.69 9.53 -2.25
CA THR A 315 -6.33 10.09 -2.38
C THR A 315 -5.87 10.84 -1.12
N ARG A 316 -6.75 11.61 -0.48
CA ARG A 316 -6.42 12.43 0.69
C ARG A 316 -5.98 11.61 1.90
N GLY A 317 -6.70 10.53 2.22
CA GLY A 317 -6.42 9.67 3.37
C GLY A 317 -5.41 8.56 3.08
N SER A 318 -5.11 8.31 1.82
CA SER A 318 -4.26 7.18 1.41
C SER A 318 -2.83 7.25 1.94
N VAL A 319 -2.35 8.43 2.29
CA VAL A 319 -1.00 8.66 2.83
C VAL A 319 -0.74 7.99 4.18
N GLN A 320 -1.78 7.72 4.95
CA GLN A 320 -1.70 7.08 6.26
C GLN A 320 -1.70 5.54 6.18
N PHE A 321 -1.97 4.98 4.98
CA PHE A 321 -1.95 3.55 4.72
C PHE A 321 -0.68 3.20 3.92
N ARG A 322 0.28 2.56 4.59
CA ARG A 322 1.65 2.41 4.09
C ARG A 322 2.12 0.96 4.10
N TYR A 323 3.28 0.76 3.51
CA TYR A 323 4.03 -0.49 3.62
C TYR A 323 5.09 -0.39 4.71
N PHE A 324 5.51 -1.51 5.29
CA PHE A 324 6.58 -1.52 6.29
C PHE A 324 7.87 -0.84 5.81
N ASN A 325 8.25 -1.03 4.55
CA ASN A 325 9.44 -0.41 3.97
C ASN A 325 9.32 1.11 3.72
N SER A 326 8.15 1.70 3.94
CA SER A 326 7.98 3.15 3.80
C SER A 326 8.62 3.96 4.93
N TYR A 327 9.13 3.30 5.94
CA TYR A 327 9.68 3.94 7.14
C TYR A 327 11.21 3.88 7.23
N MET A 328 11.89 3.41 6.18
CA MET A 328 13.34 3.22 6.11
C MET A 328 14.16 4.47 6.49
N HIS A 329 13.63 5.67 6.22
CA HIS A 329 14.28 6.95 6.53
C HIS A 329 13.37 7.88 7.32
N ALA A 330 12.40 7.33 8.03
CA ALA A 330 11.48 8.13 8.82
C ALA A 330 12.18 8.69 10.07
N GLU A 331 11.83 9.92 10.43
CA GLU A 331 12.32 10.55 11.65
C GLU A 331 11.81 9.81 12.90
N GLN A 332 12.58 9.88 13.96
CA GLN A 332 12.18 9.30 15.23
C GLN A 332 10.89 9.95 15.75
N ASN A 333 9.92 9.13 16.16
CA ASN A 333 8.62 9.57 16.67
C ASN A 333 7.82 10.45 15.68
N ALA A 334 8.04 10.29 14.36
CA ALA A 334 7.26 10.99 13.34
C ALA A 334 5.77 10.63 13.36
N VAL A 335 5.42 9.48 13.95
CA VAL A 335 4.06 8.95 14.07
C VAL A 335 3.73 8.75 15.55
N ASP A 336 2.52 9.13 15.98
CA ASP A 336 2.12 8.90 17.37
C ASP A 336 1.83 7.41 17.62
N VAL A 337 1.04 6.80 16.71
CA VAL A 337 0.70 5.36 16.77
C VAL A 337 0.89 4.72 15.42
N LEU A 338 1.74 3.69 15.36
CA LEU A 338 1.94 2.89 14.17
C LEU A 338 1.28 1.51 14.34
N ILE A 339 0.26 1.25 13.56
CA ILE A 339 -0.46 -0.01 13.53
C ILE A 339 0.16 -0.88 12.44
N CYS A 340 0.84 -1.95 12.82
CA CYS A 340 1.50 -2.91 11.94
C CYS A 340 0.64 -4.17 11.83
N ASP A 341 -0.17 -4.27 10.77
CA ASP A 341 -0.96 -5.46 10.50
C ASP A 341 -0.18 -6.48 9.66
N GLU A 342 -0.48 -7.76 9.82
CA GLU A 342 0.24 -8.87 9.19
C GLU A 342 1.76 -8.83 9.55
N ALA A 343 2.09 -8.62 10.84
CA ALA A 343 3.48 -8.42 11.28
C ALA A 343 4.39 -9.65 11.08
N HIS A 344 3.85 -10.84 10.82
CA HIS A 344 4.64 -12.01 10.38
C HIS A 344 5.38 -11.75 9.06
N ARG A 345 4.94 -10.77 8.24
CA ARG A 345 5.59 -10.36 6.98
C ARG A 345 6.78 -9.41 7.15
N LEU A 346 7.18 -9.10 8.38
CA LEU A 346 8.40 -8.34 8.65
C LEU A 346 9.60 -9.01 8.00
N ARG A 347 10.50 -8.19 7.44
CA ARG A 347 11.73 -8.63 6.80
C ARG A 347 12.95 -8.23 7.61
N LYS A 348 14.09 -8.82 7.27
CA LYS A 348 15.35 -8.46 7.93
C LYS A 348 15.66 -6.97 7.76
N THR A 349 15.49 -6.43 6.55
CA THR A 349 15.69 -5.02 6.21
C THR A 349 14.57 -4.54 5.29
N SER A 350 14.35 -3.23 5.23
CA SER A 350 13.37 -2.60 4.31
C SER A 350 13.85 -2.53 2.87
N GLU A 351 15.10 -2.85 2.62
CA GLU A 351 15.70 -2.79 1.31
C GLU A 351 15.09 -3.77 0.30
N SER A 352 15.12 -3.38 -0.94
CA SER A 352 14.80 -4.22 -2.09
C SER A 352 15.92 -4.20 -3.11
N ARG A 353 15.87 -5.08 -4.11
CA ARG A 353 16.80 -5.04 -5.25
C ARG A 353 16.77 -3.70 -6.03
N TYR A 354 15.72 -2.92 -5.85
CA TYR A 354 15.54 -1.61 -6.50
C TYR A 354 15.99 -0.45 -5.62
N THR A 355 16.31 -0.68 -4.35
CA THR A 355 16.80 0.35 -3.45
C THR A 355 18.23 0.71 -3.84
N PRO A 356 18.52 1.98 -4.20
CA PRO A 356 19.86 2.45 -4.51
C PRO A 356 20.85 2.12 -3.38
N LYS A 357 22.08 1.77 -3.70
CA LYS A 357 23.08 1.41 -2.68
C LYS A 357 23.29 2.52 -1.64
N ALA A 358 23.18 3.77 -2.05
CA ALA A 358 23.34 4.93 -1.18
C ALA A 358 22.19 5.14 -0.18
N GLU A 359 21.02 4.58 -0.47
CA GLU A 359 19.82 4.67 0.37
C GLU A 359 19.66 3.44 1.29
N ARG A 360 20.53 2.43 1.14
CA ARG A 360 20.45 1.23 1.95
C ARG A 360 20.88 1.51 3.37
N THR A 361 20.06 1.04 4.30
CA THR A 361 20.37 1.01 5.72
C THR A 361 20.65 -0.45 6.11
N GLU A 362 21.59 -0.69 7.01
CA GLU A 362 21.77 -2.02 7.61
C GLU A 362 20.79 -2.24 8.77
N GLU A 363 19.93 -1.27 9.03
CA GLU A 363 19.00 -1.29 10.14
C GLU A 363 17.90 -2.33 9.92
N PRO A 364 17.57 -3.15 10.91
CA PRO A 364 16.44 -4.08 10.83
C PRO A 364 15.12 -3.35 10.60
N GLN A 365 14.27 -3.86 9.71
CA GLN A 365 12.96 -3.24 9.40
C GLN A 365 12.11 -3.01 10.67
N ILE A 366 12.11 -3.94 11.59
CA ILE A 366 11.42 -3.79 12.89
C ILE A 366 11.93 -2.59 13.68
N GLN A 367 13.24 -2.32 13.62
CA GLN A 367 13.87 -1.20 14.30
C GLN A 367 13.39 0.14 13.72
N GLU A 368 13.30 0.24 12.39
CA GLU A 368 12.77 1.42 11.70
C GLU A 368 11.33 1.72 12.14
N LEU A 369 10.48 0.68 12.26
CA LEU A 369 9.09 0.81 12.68
C LEU A 369 8.96 1.27 14.15
N ILE A 370 9.74 0.67 15.05
CA ILE A 370 9.74 1.05 16.47
C ILE A 370 10.28 2.48 16.64
N ASN A 371 11.33 2.84 15.91
CA ASN A 371 11.93 4.17 15.99
C ASN A 371 10.97 5.27 15.51
N THR A 372 10.21 5.00 14.47
CA THR A 372 9.30 5.97 13.84
C THR A 372 8.12 6.35 14.75
N SER A 373 7.73 5.50 15.69
CA SER A 373 6.50 5.71 16.46
C SER A 373 6.74 5.80 17.97
N LYS A 374 5.83 6.48 18.67
CA LYS A 374 5.77 6.47 20.15
C LYS A 374 5.14 5.19 20.67
N VAL A 375 4.11 4.71 19.97
CA VAL A 375 3.42 3.44 20.23
C VAL A 375 3.39 2.62 18.95
N ALA A 376 4.00 1.44 18.97
CA ALA A 376 3.95 0.48 17.87
C ALA A 376 3.04 -0.70 18.25
N VAL A 377 2.04 -0.98 17.43
CA VAL A 377 1.08 -2.06 17.63
C VAL A 377 1.31 -3.10 16.53
N PHE A 378 1.59 -4.33 16.91
CA PHE A 378 1.86 -5.43 15.99
C PHE A 378 0.77 -6.49 16.07
N PHE A 379 -0.01 -6.65 15.01
CA PHE A 379 -0.95 -7.75 14.82
C PHE A 379 -0.24 -8.89 14.10
N ILE A 380 -0.20 -10.06 14.72
CA ILE A 380 0.61 -11.17 14.23
C ILE A 380 -0.13 -12.52 14.27
N ASP A 381 0.13 -13.34 13.25
CA ASP A 381 -0.17 -14.77 13.18
C ASP A 381 1.08 -15.47 12.62
N GLU A 382 1.85 -16.12 13.48
CA GLU A 382 3.13 -16.72 13.10
C GLU A 382 2.97 -17.86 12.09
N ASP A 383 1.82 -18.55 12.08
CA ASP A 383 1.52 -19.62 11.14
C ASP A 383 1.09 -19.13 9.74
N GLN A 384 1.08 -17.82 9.50
CA GLN A 384 0.84 -17.25 8.17
C GLN A 384 2.12 -16.88 7.41
N VAL A 385 3.28 -17.24 7.92
CA VAL A 385 4.56 -17.10 7.19
C VAL A 385 4.57 -18.06 6.00
N VAL A 386 4.62 -17.50 4.78
CA VAL A 386 4.61 -18.28 3.53
C VAL A 386 5.85 -18.01 2.66
N ARG A 387 6.76 -17.15 3.11
CA ARG A 387 8.03 -16.85 2.43
C ARG A 387 9.22 -16.90 3.38
N PRO A 388 10.39 -17.39 2.91
CA PRO A 388 11.59 -17.45 3.74
C PRO A 388 12.10 -16.09 4.24
N ALA A 389 11.75 -15.01 3.55
CA ALA A 389 12.16 -13.65 3.92
C ALA A 389 11.23 -13.00 4.96
N GLU A 390 10.12 -13.63 5.30
CA GLU A 390 9.17 -13.19 6.33
C GLU A 390 9.66 -13.77 7.67
N ILE A 391 10.19 -12.89 8.53
CA ILE A 391 10.85 -13.29 9.78
C ILE A 391 10.13 -12.76 11.03
N GLY A 392 8.96 -12.11 10.82
CA GLY A 392 8.19 -11.58 11.94
C GLY A 392 7.71 -12.69 12.86
N SER A 393 8.15 -12.64 14.12
CA SER A 393 7.70 -13.51 15.19
C SER A 393 7.55 -12.71 16.48
N VAL A 394 6.80 -13.25 17.42
CA VAL A 394 6.62 -12.64 18.74
C VAL A 394 7.97 -12.43 19.42
N ASP A 395 8.82 -13.44 19.41
CA ASP A 395 10.15 -13.37 20.04
C ASP A 395 11.04 -12.35 19.33
N TYR A 396 10.98 -12.27 17.99
CA TYR A 396 11.73 -11.29 17.22
C TYR A 396 11.31 -9.86 17.59
N ILE A 397 10.01 -9.59 17.66
CA ILE A 397 9.49 -8.27 18.04
C ILE A 397 9.86 -7.93 19.50
N LYS A 398 9.68 -8.85 20.44
CA LYS A 398 10.06 -8.66 21.86
C LYS A 398 11.55 -8.36 22.02
N LYS A 399 12.42 -9.07 21.31
CA LYS A 399 13.86 -8.83 21.30
C LYS A 399 14.19 -7.39 20.92
N HIS A 400 13.61 -6.90 19.82
CA HIS A 400 13.86 -5.53 19.34
C HIS A 400 13.18 -4.47 20.21
N ALA A 401 12.02 -4.74 20.77
CA ALA A 401 11.39 -3.87 21.76
C ALA A 401 12.28 -3.68 22.99
N LYS A 402 12.91 -4.76 23.49
CA LYS A 402 13.86 -4.69 24.61
C LYS A 402 15.13 -3.90 24.27
N ILE A 403 15.67 -4.04 23.06
CA ILE A 403 16.83 -3.26 22.59
C ILE A 403 16.54 -1.76 22.61
N ASN A 404 15.29 -1.36 22.36
CA ASN A 404 14.83 0.03 22.36
C ASN A 404 14.22 0.50 23.68
N ASP A 405 14.43 -0.24 24.75
CA ASP A 405 13.89 0.07 26.09
C ASP A 405 12.36 0.35 26.08
N CYS A 406 11.63 -0.40 25.25
CA CYS A 406 10.19 -0.27 25.14
C CYS A 406 9.46 -1.04 26.24
N THR A 407 8.38 -0.46 26.77
CA THR A 407 7.41 -1.22 27.55
C THR A 407 6.59 -2.10 26.62
N VAL A 408 6.57 -3.42 26.86
CA VAL A 408 5.86 -4.40 26.03
C VAL A 408 4.57 -4.86 26.71
N TYR A 409 3.49 -4.87 25.95
CA TYR A 409 2.20 -5.46 26.32
C TYR A 409 1.85 -6.55 25.31
N GLU A 410 1.27 -7.65 25.77
CA GLU A 410 0.94 -8.80 24.93
C GLU A 410 -0.49 -9.23 25.19
N TYR A 411 -1.24 -9.44 24.10
CA TYR A 411 -2.64 -9.89 24.10
C TYR A 411 -2.79 -11.02 23.10
N GLU A 412 -3.65 -11.97 23.43
CA GLU A 412 -4.02 -13.08 22.57
C GLU A 412 -5.50 -13.02 22.28
N LEU A 413 -5.88 -13.13 21.00
CA LEU A 413 -7.27 -13.15 20.54
C LEU A 413 -7.65 -14.62 20.30
N GLU A 414 -8.51 -15.14 21.15
CA GLU A 414 -8.97 -16.53 21.09
C GLU A 414 -10.22 -16.66 20.21
N ALA A 415 -11.08 -15.63 20.18
CA ALA A 415 -12.33 -15.69 19.44
C ALA A 415 -12.15 -15.82 17.92
N GLN A 416 -12.73 -16.83 17.31
CA GLN A 416 -12.70 -17.12 15.88
C GLN A 416 -13.99 -16.66 15.19
N PHE A 417 -13.87 -15.83 14.14
CA PHE A 417 -15.00 -15.33 13.33
C PHE A 417 -15.05 -15.92 11.93
N ARG A 418 -13.99 -16.60 11.50
CA ARG A 418 -13.98 -17.36 10.25
C ARG A 418 -14.58 -18.72 10.47
N CYS A 419 -14.85 -19.38 9.37
CA CYS A 419 -15.44 -20.71 9.39
C CYS A 419 -16.71 -20.75 10.26
N SER A 420 -17.53 -19.69 10.16
CA SER A 420 -18.74 -19.51 10.99
C SER A 420 -18.49 -19.55 12.51
N GLY A 421 -17.28 -19.16 12.94
CA GLY A 421 -16.85 -19.26 14.34
C GLY A 421 -16.35 -20.65 14.74
N SER A 422 -16.17 -21.56 13.78
CA SER A 422 -15.72 -22.93 14.05
C SER A 422 -14.21 -23.01 14.29
N ASP A 423 -13.80 -22.90 15.55
CA ASP A 423 -12.42 -23.23 15.98
C ASP A 423 -12.07 -24.69 15.63
N ALA A 424 -13.08 -25.57 15.63
CA ALA A 424 -12.91 -26.99 15.35
C ALA A 424 -12.34 -27.21 13.94
N PHE A 425 -12.82 -26.47 12.92
CA PHE A 425 -12.31 -26.60 11.55
C PHE A 425 -10.83 -26.16 11.44
N VAL A 426 -10.50 -24.98 11.95
CA VAL A 426 -9.12 -24.45 11.90
C VAL A 426 -8.17 -25.35 12.70
N ASN A 427 -8.59 -25.82 13.86
CA ASN A 427 -7.85 -26.75 14.69
C ASN A 427 -7.65 -28.11 14.00
N TRP A 428 -8.69 -28.61 13.33
CA TRP A 428 -8.59 -29.82 12.53
C TRP A 428 -7.62 -29.67 11.35
N VAL A 429 -7.65 -28.54 10.64
CA VAL A 429 -6.69 -28.22 9.57
C VAL A 429 -5.26 -28.19 10.12
N ASN A 430 -5.03 -27.50 11.25
CA ASN A 430 -3.72 -27.44 11.91
C ASN A 430 -3.21 -28.85 12.29
N ASN A 431 -4.08 -29.68 12.85
CA ASN A 431 -3.76 -31.05 13.23
C ASN A 431 -3.47 -31.93 12.00
N THR A 432 -4.32 -31.85 10.97
CA THR A 432 -4.20 -32.65 9.75
C THR A 432 -2.93 -32.29 8.97
N LEU A 433 -2.59 -31.00 8.85
CA LEU A 433 -1.34 -30.57 8.24
C LEU A 433 -0.10 -30.80 9.14
N GLY A 434 -0.32 -31.18 10.41
CA GLY A 434 0.76 -31.39 11.36
C GLY A 434 1.53 -30.10 11.69
N ILE A 435 0.82 -28.97 11.75
CA ILE A 435 1.36 -27.66 12.21
C ILE A 435 1.29 -27.62 13.72
N HIS A 436 0.11 -27.83 14.30
CA HIS A 436 -0.11 -27.93 15.72
C HIS A 436 -0.90 -29.19 16.08
N ARG A 437 -0.58 -29.79 17.21
CA ARG A 437 -1.43 -30.85 17.80
C ARG A 437 -2.59 -30.19 18.53
N THR A 438 -3.80 -30.41 18.06
CA THR A 438 -5.03 -29.91 18.65
C THR A 438 -5.95 -31.04 19.08
N ALA A 439 -6.99 -30.75 19.86
CA ALA A 439 -7.97 -31.73 20.26
C ALA A 439 -8.81 -32.26 19.07
N ASN A 440 -8.93 -31.44 18.00
CA ASN A 440 -9.73 -31.77 16.83
C ASN A 440 -8.92 -32.59 15.82
N ALA A 441 -8.70 -33.86 16.11
CA ALA A 441 -8.01 -34.79 15.20
C ALA A 441 -8.91 -35.31 14.06
N ILE A 442 -10.21 -35.33 14.27
CA ILE A 442 -11.25 -35.79 13.34
C ILE A 442 -12.22 -34.63 13.11
N TRP A 443 -12.57 -34.39 11.86
CA TRP A 443 -13.63 -33.44 11.48
C TRP A 443 -14.97 -34.14 11.54
N THR A 444 -15.83 -33.71 12.46
CA THR A 444 -17.17 -34.33 12.70
C THR A 444 -18.29 -33.59 11.99
N GLY A 445 -17.94 -32.56 11.21
CA GLY A 445 -18.90 -31.62 10.63
C GLY A 445 -19.20 -30.45 11.57
N ASP A 446 -19.77 -29.41 11.00
CA ASP A 446 -20.28 -28.24 11.69
C ASP A 446 -21.52 -27.76 10.92
N GLU A 447 -22.61 -27.44 11.61
CA GLU A 447 -23.87 -27.02 10.97
C GLU A 447 -23.71 -25.69 10.22
N ASP A 448 -22.78 -24.85 10.67
CA ASP A 448 -22.55 -23.52 10.12
C ASP A 448 -21.40 -23.47 9.12
N PHE A 449 -20.61 -24.56 8.96
CA PHE A 449 -19.45 -24.58 8.06
C PHE A 449 -19.45 -25.79 7.12
N ASP A 450 -19.60 -25.50 5.81
CA ASP A 450 -19.70 -26.51 4.75
C ASP A 450 -18.32 -26.92 4.21
N PHE A 451 -17.78 -28.05 4.68
CA PHE A 451 -16.53 -28.60 4.16
C PHE A 451 -16.78 -29.80 3.27
N ARG A 452 -16.26 -29.77 2.01
CA ARG A 452 -16.45 -30.87 1.03
C ARG A 452 -15.17 -31.18 0.27
N ILE A 453 -14.95 -32.46 -0.03
CA ILE A 453 -13.91 -32.93 -0.94
C ILE A 453 -14.58 -33.37 -2.25
N PHE A 454 -14.07 -32.84 -3.37
CA PHE A 454 -14.60 -33.06 -4.72
C PHE A 454 -13.72 -34.04 -5.48
N GLU A 455 -14.34 -34.88 -6.29
CA GLU A 455 -13.65 -35.91 -7.07
C GLU A 455 -13.09 -35.38 -8.39
N SER A 456 -13.63 -34.24 -8.91
CA SER A 456 -13.16 -33.59 -10.13
C SER A 456 -13.10 -32.07 -9.97
N LEU A 457 -12.25 -31.43 -10.78
CA LEU A 457 -12.11 -29.98 -10.83
C LEU A 457 -13.35 -29.30 -11.40
N GLU A 458 -14.00 -29.94 -12.36
CA GLU A 458 -15.21 -29.42 -12.98
C GLU A 458 -16.36 -29.37 -11.96
N SER A 459 -16.50 -30.39 -11.12
CA SER A 459 -17.51 -30.40 -10.06
C SER A 459 -17.20 -29.35 -8.98
N LEU A 460 -15.93 -29.18 -8.59
CA LEU A 460 -15.50 -28.13 -7.67
C LEU A 460 -15.80 -26.74 -8.24
N GLU A 461 -15.40 -26.49 -9.50
CA GLU A 461 -15.63 -25.19 -10.15
C GLU A 461 -17.14 -24.88 -10.26
N THR A 462 -17.94 -25.87 -10.64
CA THR A 462 -19.38 -25.72 -10.73
C THR A 462 -19.99 -25.34 -9.39
N ALA A 463 -19.62 -26.04 -8.32
CA ALA A 463 -20.12 -25.74 -6.97
C ALA A 463 -19.72 -24.33 -6.50
N ILE A 464 -18.50 -23.87 -6.80
CA ILE A 464 -18.06 -22.51 -6.46
C ILE A 464 -18.81 -21.45 -7.27
N LYS A 465 -19.06 -21.70 -8.57
CA LYS A 465 -19.86 -20.79 -9.43
C LYS A 465 -21.32 -20.73 -9.01
N GLU A 466 -21.89 -21.86 -8.55
CA GLU A 466 -23.24 -21.88 -7.98
C GLU A 466 -23.34 -21.00 -6.73
N LYS A 467 -22.35 -21.06 -5.82
CA LYS A 467 -22.32 -20.21 -4.64
C LYS A 467 -22.20 -18.72 -5.02
N ASP A 468 -21.37 -18.39 -6.00
CA ASP A 468 -21.25 -17.00 -6.51
C ASP A 468 -22.58 -16.52 -7.12
N SER A 469 -23.27 -17.36 -7.90
CA SER A 469 -24.59 -17.03 -8.49
C SER A 469 -25.69 -16.84 -7.45
N GLN A 470 -25.55 -17.45 -6.27
CA GLN A 470 -26.44 -17.28 -5.11
C GLN A 470 -26.14 -15.98 -4.32
N GLY A 471 -25.19 -15.15 -4.78
CA GLY A 471 -24.84 -13.89 -4.15
C GLY A 471 -23.76 -14.01 -3.06
N HIS A 472 -23.14 -15.19 -2.90
CA HIS A 472 -22.00 -15.36 -2.00
C HIS A 472 -20.69 -14.94 -2.69
N LYS A 473 -19.75 -14.38 -1.93
CA LYS A 473 -18.38 -14.21 -2.41
C LYS A 473 -17.69 -15.56 -2.49
N ALA A 474 -17.53 -16.10 -3.69
CA ALA A 474 -16.90 -17.40 -3.89
C ALA A 474 -15.71 -17.29 -4.86
N ARG A 475 -14.58 -17.92 -4.56
CA ARG A 475 -13.36 -17.86 -5.39
C ARG A 475 -12.64 -19.21 -5.39
N MET A 476 -12.03 -19.51 -6.54
CA MET A 476 -11.10 -20.63 -6.67
C MET A 476 -9.69 -20.19 -6.32
N THR A 477 -8.96 -21.01 -5.56
CA THR A 477 -7.55 -20.82 -5.20
C THR A 477 -6.77 -22.10 -5.41
N ALA A 478 -5.46 -22.01 -5.53
CA ALA A 478 -4.60 -23.19 -5.66
C ALA A 478 -3.26 -23.01 -4.95
N GLY A 479 -2.65 -24.15 -4.57
CA GLY A 479 -1.22 -24.21 -4.26
C GLY A 479 -0.40 -23.67 -5.43
N PHE A 480 0.77 -23.12 -5.15
CA PHE A 480 1.57 -22.48 -6.21
C PHE A 480 2.40 -23.54 -6.99
N CYS A 481 1.70 -24.45 -7.68
CA CYS A 481 2.32 -25.56 -8.41
C CYS A 481 2.63 -25.27 -9.88
N TRP A 482 2.11 -24.19 -10.43
CA TRP A 482 2.29 -23.83 -11.85
C TRP A 482 3.04 -22.50 -11.98
N GLU A 483 3.75 -22.36 -13.09
CA GLU A 483 4.34 -21.05 -13.41
C GLU A 483 3.25 -20.00 -13.59
N TRP A 484 3.54 -18.78 -13.18
CA TRP A 484 2.68 -17.64 -13.38
C TRP A 484 3.28 -16.75 -14.46
N SER A 485 2.68 -16.73 -15.64
CA SER A 485 3.14 -15.96 -16.80
C SER A 485 3.41 -14.51 -16.46
N LYS A 486 4.57 -14.00 -16.88
CA LYS A 486 5.03 -12.64 -16.50
C LYS A 486 4.23 -11.54 -17.15
N LYS A 487 3.71 -11.77 -18.37
CA LYS A 487 2.97 -10.80 -19.17
C LYS A 487 1.68 -11.43 -19.67
N PRO A 488 0.60 -10.64 -19.81
CA PRO A 488 -0.58 -11.07 -20.55
C PRO A 488 -0.24 -11.41 -22.01
N LYS A 489 -1.15 -12.06 -22.71
CA LYS A 489 -1.08 -12.27 -24.16
C LYS A 489 -1.16 -10.92 -24.88
N SER A 490 -0.87 -10.89 -26.19
CA SER A 490 -0.89 -9.67 -27.01
C SER A 490 -2.25 -8.95 -27.06
N ASP A 491 -3.34 -9.70 -26.89
CA ASP A 491 -4.71 -9.21 -26.82
C ASP A 491 -5.13 -8.77 -25.40
N GLY A 492 -4.22 -8.82 -24.44
CA GLY A 492 -4.47 -8.48 -23.04
C GLY A 492 -5.14 -9.60 -22.22
N THR A 493 -5.44 -10.76 -22.81
CA THR A 493 -5.96 -11.92 -22.06
C THR A 493 -4.87 -12.62 -21.26
N LEU A 494 -5.26 -13.37 -20.23
CA LEU A 494 -4.32 -14.11 -19.39
C LEU A 494 -3.98 -15.48 -20.01
N HIS A 495 -2.80 -15.98 -19.70
CA HIS A 495 -2.41 -17.36 -20.04
C HIS A 495 -3.13 -18.33 -19.12
N GLU A 496 -3.56 -19.44 -19.65
CA GLU A 496 -4.16 -20.55 -18.89
C GLU A 496 -3.03 -21.39 -18.27
N ASP A 497 -2.39 -20.85 -17.27
CA ASP A 497 -1.18 -21.43 -16.65
C ASP A 497 -1.49 -22.60 -15.73
N VAL A 498 -2.69 -22.65 -15.12
CA VAL A 498 -3.11 -23.75 -14.27
C VAL A 498 -3.70 -24.84 -15.15
N VAL A 499 -2.95 -25.92 -15.32
CA VAL A 499 -3.30 -27.03 -16.22
C VAL A 499 -3.27 -28.35 -15.45
N ILE A 500 -4.40 -29.07 -15.42
CA ILE A 500 -4.57 -30.36 -14.76
C ILE A 500 -5.48 -31.23 -15.65
N ASP A 501 -4.97 -32.29 -16.22
CA ASP A 501 -5.72 -33.32 -16.98
C ASP A 501 -6.79 -32.79 -17.95
N GLY A 502 -6.54 -31.67 -18.63
CA GLY A 502 -7.49 -31.05 -19.55
C GLY A 502 -8.23 -29.84 -18.97
N PHE A 503 -8.33 -29.70 -17.66
CA PHE A 503 -8.79 -28.48 -17.01
C PHE A 503 -7.75 -27.39 -17.19
N ARG A 504 -8.16 -26.22 -17.73
CA ARG A 504 -7.28 -25.08 -17.99
C ARG A 504 -7.91 -23.80 -17.50
N ARG A 505 -7.21 -23.07 -16.63
CA ARG A 505 -7.65 -21.77 -16.13
C ARG A 505 -6.46 -20.83 -15.95
N PRO A 506 -6.66 -19.53 -16.10
CA PRO A 506 -5.62 -18.57 -15.80
C PRO A 506 -5.46 -18.37 -14.30
N TRP A 507 -4.22 -18.11 -13.87
CA TRP A 507 -4.01 -17.41 -12.62
C TRP A 507 -4.68 -16.02 -12.69
N ASN A 508 -5.02 -15.43 -11.54
CA ASN A 508 -5.38 -14.03 -11.49
C ASN A 508 -4.24 -13.15 -12.06
N ALA A 509 -4.58 -11.95 -12.55
CA ALA A 509 -3.58 -11.06 -13.12
C ALA A 509 -2.41 -10.77 -12.15
N ARG A 510 -1.21 -10.63 -12.69
CA ARG A 510 -0.06 -10.18 -11.87
C ARG A 510 -0.21 -8.72 -11.45
N PRO A 511 0.33 -8.32 -10.29
CA PRO A 511 0.32 -6.92 -9.85
C PRO A 511 0.98 -5.94 -10.84
N GLU A 512 1.92 -6.43 -11.63
CA GLU A 512 2.67 -5.64 -12.64
C GLU A 512 1.98 -5.57 -14.00
N ALA A 513 0.87 -6.29 -14.20
CA ALA A 513 0.16 -6.31 -15.46
C ALA A 513 -0.56 -4.97 -15.70
N THR A 514 -0.16 -4.24 -16.75
CA THR A 514 -0.70 -2.92 -17.08
C THR A 514 -1.72 -2.95 -18.21
N LYS A 515 -1.57 -3.89 -19.16
CA LYS A 515 -2.48 -4.03 -20.31
C LYS A 515 -3.31 -5.30 -20.14
N LEU A 516 -4.52 -5.15 -19.62
CA LEU A 516 -5.47 -6.26 -19.43
C LEU A 516 -6.68 -6.05 -20.35
N ALA A 517 -7.19 -7.12 -20.96
CA ALA A 517 -8.41 -7.08 -21.74
C ALA A 517 -9.63 -6.69 -20.88
N LYS A 518 -10.66 -6.14 -21.53
CA LYS A 518 -11.91 -5.79 -20.86
C LYS A 518 -12.50 -7.00 -20.13
N GLY A 519 -12.90 -6.82 -18.88
CA GLY A 519 -13.45 -7.90 -18.04
C GLY A 519 -12.40 -8.70 -17.28
N ILE A 520 -11.11 -8.38 -17.38
CA ILE A 520 -10.07 -9.02 -16.55
C ILE A 520 -9.70 -8.07 -15.40
N PRO A 521 -10.00 -8.43 -14.15
CA PRO A 521 -9.69 -7.59 -13.00
C PRO A 521 -8.18 -7.48 -12.75
N LYS A 522 -7.73 -6.31 -12.30
CA LYS A 522 -6.38 -6.14 -11.77
C LYS A 522 -6.20 -7.04 -10.54
N ALA A 523 -4.97 -7.46 -10.28
CA ALA A 523 -4.65 -8.34 -9.13
C ALA A 523 -5.25 -7.87 -7.79
N THR A 524 -5.24 -6.57 -7.54
CA THR A 524 -5.77 -5.96 -6.31
C THR A 524 -7.31 -5.99 -6.22
N LEU A 525 -8.00 -6.21 -7.32
CA LEU A 525 -9.46 -6.24 -7.40
C LEU A 525 -10.01 -7.66 -7.58
N TRP A 526 -9.16 -8.64 -7.87
CA TRP A 526 -9.57 -10.01 -8.17
C TRP A 526 -10.56 -10.61 -7.14
N ALA A 527 -10.33 -10.35 -5.87
CA ALA A 527 -11.17 -10.89 -4.80
C ALA A 527 -12.61 -10.30 -4.79
N HIS A 528 -12.79 -9.08 -5.28
CA HIS A 528 -14.05 -8.33 -5.20
C HIS A 528 -14.76 -8.14 -6.54
N ASP A 529 -14.03 -8.23 -7.66
CA ASP A 529 -14.60 -8.06 -9.00
C ASP A 529 -15.38 -9.33 -9.39
N PRO A 530 -16.61 -9.22 -9.90
CA PRO A 530 -17.40 -10.40 -10.33
C PRO A 530 -16.67 -11.28 -11.34
N ASN A 531 -15.87 -10.70 -12.23
CA ASN A 531 -15.11 -11.46 -13.23
C ASN A 531 -13.94 -12.25 -12.63
N GLY A 532 -13.57 -12.00 -11.37
CA GLY A 532 -12.55 -12.77 -10.65
C GLY A 532 -12.86 -14.23 -10.49
N ILE A 533 -14.15 -14.63 -10.59
CA ILE A 533 -14.61 -16.03 -10.52
C ILE A 533 -14.01 -16.92 -11.62
N ASN A 534 -13.62 -16.35 -12.75
CA ASN A 534 -13.05 -17.08 -13.88
C ASN A 534 -11.52 -17.27 -13.79
N GLN A 535 -10.91 -16.88 -12.68
CA GLN A 535 -9.48 -16.93 -12.45
C GLN A 535 -9.19 -17.65 -11.14
N ILE A 536 -8.04 -18.32 -11.09
CA ILE A 536 -7.57 -18.98 -9.87
C ILE A 536 -6.62 -18.03 -9.11
N GLY A 537 -6.90 -17.80 -7.83
CA GLY A 537 -6.05 -17.02 -6.95
C GLY A 537 -4.88 -17.83 -6.40
N CYS A 538 -3.69 -17.24 -6.39
CA CYS A 538 -2.55 -17.81 -5.67
C CYS A 538 -2.53 -17.33 -4.21
N ILE A 539 -1.70 -17.95 -3.38
CA ILE A 539 -1.52 -17.59 -1.97
C ILE A 539 -1.27 -16.07 -1.78
N TYR A 540 -0.48 -15.45 -2.64
CA TYR A 540 -0.12 -14.03 -2.52
C TYR A 540 -1.25 -13.05 -2.82
N THR A 541 -2.25 -13.51 -3.56
CA THR A 541 -3.47 -12.73 -3.87
C THR A 541 -4.60 -13.07 -2.92
N ALA A 542 -4.70 -14.32 -2.46
CA ALA A 542 -5.74 -14.77 -1.54
C ALA A 542 -5.47 -14.34 -0.09
N GLN A 543 -4.20 -14.26 0.32
CA GLN A 543 -3.82 -13.87 1.68
C GLN A 543 -4.21 -12.41 1.97
N GLY A 544 -4.99 -12.19 3.03
CA GLY A 544 -5.54 -10.89 3.40
C GLY A 544 -6.99 -10.66 2.92
N PHE A 545 -7.57 -11.56 2.12
CA PHE A 545 -8.98 -11.53 1.74
C PHE A 545 -9.76 -12.69 2.35
N GLU A 546 -11.06 -12.53 2.42
CA GLU A 546 -12.01 -13.51 2.92
C GLU A 546 -13.13 -13.70 1.88
N PHE A 547 -13.61 -14.93 1.78
CA PHE A 547 -14.69 -15.33 0.89
C PHE A 547 -15.77 -16.04 1.70
N ASP A 548 -17.01 -15.97 1.27
CA ASP A 548 -18.05 -16.83 1.88
C ASP A 548 -17.70 -18.30 1.62
N TYR A 549 -17.31 -18.63 0.37
CA TYR A 549 -16.87 -19.98 -0.01
C TYR A 549 -15.54 -19.92 -0.75
N VAL A 550 -14.65 -20.85 -0.43
CA VAL A 550 -13.37 -21.00 -1.13
C VAL A 550 -13.25 -22.38 -1.74
N GLY A 551 -12.91 -22.46 -3.03
CA GLY A 551 -12.48 -23.67 -3.70
C GLY A 551 -10.95 -23.76 -3.67
N VAL A 552 -10.40 -24.85 -3.17
CA VAL A 552 -8.95 -25.03 -3.04
C VAL A 552 -8.48 -26.21 -3.89
N ILE A 553 -7.55 -25.97 -4.79
CA ILE A 553 -6.81 -27.03 -5.47
C ILE A 553 -5.57 -27.35 -4.64
N PHE A 554 -5.56 -28.53 -4.01
CA PHE A 554 -4.40 -29.02 -3.27
C PHE A 554 -3.44 -29.70 -4.25
N GLY A 555 -2.30 -29.10 -4.51
CA GLY A 555 -1.39 -29.53 -5.55
C GLY A 555 -0.35 -30.54 -5.09
N ASN A 556 0.54 -30.92 -6.02
CA ASN A 556 1.54 -31.95 -5.81
C ASN A 556 2.87 -31.44 -5.21
N ASP A 557 2.91 -30.19 -4.72
CA ASP A 557 4.08 -29.64 -4.01
C ASP A 557 4.16 -30.10 -2.55
N LEU A 558 3.05 -30.66 -1.99
CA LEU A 558 2.99 -31.25 -0.67
C LEU A 558 2.14 -32.53 -0.70
N LEU A 559 2.73 -33.67 -0.41
CA LEU A 559 2.08 -34.97 -0.44
C LEU A 559 2.12 -35.63 0.94
N TYR A 560 1.11 -36.41 1.28
CA TYR A 560 1.12 -37.22 2.47
C TYR A 560 1.53 -38.68 2.13
N ASP A 561 2.67 -39.12 2.66
CA ASP A 561 3.16 -40.49 2.52
C ASP A 561 2.47 -41.37 3.55
N LEU A 562 1.52 -42.23 3.09
CA LEU A 562 0.74 -43.10 3.94
C LEU A 562 1.60 -44.17 4.64
N ASP A 563 2.66 -44.65 3.97
CA ASP A 563 3.55 -45.70 4.51
C ASP A 563 4.43 -45.14 5.63
N LYS A 564 4.97 -43.91 5.42
CA LYS A 564 5.81 -43.24 6.40
C LYS A 564 5.04 -42.37 7.40
N GLN A 565 3.75 -42.20 7.20
CA GLN A 565 2.85 -41.39 8.02
C GLN A 565 3.38 -39.96 8.24
N ARG A 566 3.87 -39.33 7.17
CA ARG A 566 4.43 -37.96 7.22
C ARG A 566 4.13 -37.18 5.97
N TRP A 567 4.19 -35.87 6.11
CA TRP A 567 4.18 -34.94 4.99
C TRP A 567 5.53 -34.94 4.27
N ASP A 568 5.50 -35.03 2.94
CA ASP A 568 6.65 -35.00 2.06
C ASP A 568 6.54 -33.84 1.08
N GLY A 569 7.47 -32.89 1.16
CA GLY A 569 7.50 -31.74 0.27
C GLY A 569 8.15 -32.09 -1.07
N LYS A 570 7.59 -31.60 -2.16
CA LYS A 570 8.07 -31.80 -3.54
C LYS A 570 8.46 -30.45 -4.17
N PRO A 571 9.67 -29.93 -3.88
CA PRO A 571 10.09 -28.62 -4.41
C PRO A 571 10.05 -28.55 -5.94
N GLU A 572 10.28 -29.67 -6.64
CA GLU A 572 10.22 -29.78 -8.10
C GLU A 572 8.82 -29.46 -8.65
N ASN A 573 7.77 -29.68 -7.88
CA ASN A 573 6.39 -29.40 -8.23
C ASN A 573 5.92 -27.99 -7.83
N SER A 574 6.79 -27.19 -7.20
CA SER A 574 6.46 -25.80 -6.85
C SER A 574 6.83 -24.83 -7.97
N GLY A 575 5.89 -24.03 -8.42
CA GLY A 575 6.09 -22.90 -9.33
C GLY A 575 6.74 -21.67 -8.67
N ASP A 576 6.75 -21.60 -7.31
CA ASP A 576 7.39 -20.53 -6.59
C ASP A 576 8.90 -20.75 -6.44
N SER A 577 9.67 -20.05 -7.25
CA SER A 577 11.13 -20.16 -7.25
C SER A 577 11.80 -19.74 -5.94
N ILE A 578 11.13 -18.94 -5.10
CA ILE A 578 11.65 -18.48 -3.80
C ILE A 578 11.42 -19.56 -2.75
N VAL A 579 10.19 -20.05 -2.64
CA VAL A 579 9.82 -21.12 -1.72
C VAL A 579 10.54 -22.41 -2.09
N ARG A 580 10.60 -22.75 -3.38
CA ARG A 580 11.34 -23.94 -3.87
C ARG A 580 12.79 -24.01 -3.40
N ARG A 581 13.46 -22.87 -3.20
CA ARG A 581 14.85 -22.78 -2.76
C ARG A 581 15.03 -22.72 -1.25
N SER A 582 13.96 -22.77 -0.46
CA SER A 582 14.01 -22.61 1.00
C SER A 582 14.54 -23.85 1.76
N LYS A 583 14.88 -24.94 1.04
CA LYS A 583 15.46 -26.18 1.62
C LYS A 583 14.62 -26.71 2.79
N ASP A 584 15.20 -26.74 3.99
CA ASP A 584 14.58 -27.31 5.20
C ASP A 584 13.25 -26.62 5.59
N GLN A 585 13.04 -25.37 5.20
CA GLN A 585 11.81 -24.62 5.48
C GLN A 585 10.68 -24.91 4.48
N PHE A 586 10.96 -25.64 3.36
CA PHE A 586 10.01 -25.82 2.28
C PHE A 586 8.68 -26.42 2.74
N VAL A 587 8.76 -27.53 3.48
CA VAL A 587 7.57 -28.26 3.95
C VAL A 587 6.68 -27.36 4.83
N ASP A 588 7.28 -26.63 5.78
CA ASP A 588 6.54 -25.78 6.70
C ASP A 588 5.90 -24.59 5.97
N LEU A 589 6.62 -23.96 5.02
CA LEU A 589 6.08 -22.86 4.22
C LEU A 589 4.90 -23.31 3.33
N VAL A 590 4.97 -24.53 2.76
CA VAL A 590 3.88 -25.05 1.94
C VAL A 590 2.70 -25.50 2.79
N LYS A 591 2.93 -26.10 3.97
CA LYS A 591 1.88 -26.36 4.95
C LYS A 591 1.14 -25.07 5.36
N ASN A 592 1.87 -24.02 5.68
CA ASN A 592 1.29 -22.71 5.99
C ASN A 592 0.50 -22.16 4.81
N THR A 593 0.99 -22.35 3.58
CA THR A 593 0.25 -21.98 2.36
C THR A 593 -1.11 -22.65 2.32
N TYR A 594 -1.18 -23.97 2.47
CA TYR A 594 -2.47 -24.69 2.45
C TYR A 594 -3.33 -24.36 3.66
N ARG A 595 -2.75 -24.19 4.84
CA ARG A 595 -3.49 -23.70 6.02
C ARG A 595 -4.20 -22.38 5.72
N VAL A 596 -3.46 -21.42 5.13
CA VAL A 596 -4.03 -20.12 4.77
C VAL A 596 -5.13 -20.27 3.73
N LEU A 597 -4.94 -21.07 2.66
CA LEU A 597 -5.94 -21.25 1.61
C LEU A 597 -7.20 -21.93 2.13
N LEU A 598 -7.07 -23.02 2.90
CA LEU A 598 -8.18 -23.77 3.47
C LEU A 598 -9.01 -22.94 4.47
N SER A 599 -8.38 -21.98 5.15
CA SER A 599 -9.05 -21.11 6.13
C SER A 599 -9.57 -19.79 5.57
N ARG A 600 -9.69 -19.61 4.24
CA ARG A 600 -10.20 -18.35 3.64
C ARG A 600 -11.73 -18.30 3.54
N GLY A 601 -12.42 -19.43 3.67
CA GLY A 601 -13.88 -19.49 3.65
C GLY A 601 -14.48 -19.07 4.98
N LEU A 602 -15.52 -18.22 4.93
CA LEU A 602 -16.32 -17.86 6.11
C LEU A 602 -17.40 -18.91 6.37
N LYS A 603 -18.04 -19.43 5.32
CA LYS A 603 -19.17 -20.36 5.36
C LYS A 603 -18.84 -21.74 4.81
N GLY A 604 -17.77 -21.86 4.02
CA GLY A 604 -17.38 -23.17 3.51
C GLY A 604 -16.07 -23.21 2.75
N CYS A 605 -15.48 -24.39 2.75
CA CYS A 605 -14.24 -24.72 2.04
C CYS A 605 -14.43 -26.01 1.25
N TYR A 606 -14.22 -25.93 -0.06
CA TYR A 606 -14.34 -27.02 -1.02
C TYR A 606 -12.96 -27.36 -1.56
N VAL A 607 -12.58 -28.63 -1.56
CA VAL A 607 -11.21 -29.02 -1.89
C VAL A 607 -11.20 -30.11 -2.98
N TYR A 608 -10.28 -29.97 -3.92
CA TYR A 608 -9.87 -31.03 -4.82
C TYR A 608 -8.39 -31.33 -4.59
N PHE A 609 -8.05 -32.63 -4.46
CA PHE A 609 -6.68 -33.08 -4.29
C PHE A 609 -6.15 -33.68 -5.59
N MET A 610 -4.97 -33.23 -6.03
CA MET A 610 -4.30 -33.82 -7.17
C MET A 610 -3.72 -35.22 -6.85
N ASP A 611 -3.30 -35.43 -5.59
CA ASP A 611 -2.75 -36.68 -5.12
C ASP A 611 -3.81 -37.50 -4.34
N LYS A 612 -3.98 -38.77 -4.75
CA LYS A 612 -5.01 -39.62 -4.18
C LYS A 612 -4.68 -40.12 -2.78
N ASP A 613 -3.42 -40.26 -2.42
CA ASP A 613 -3.04 -40.69 -1.07
C ASP A 613 -3.22 -39.54 -0.07
N THR A 614 -2.94 -38.33 -0.46
CA THR A 614 -3.25 -37.13 0.31
C THR A 614 -4.76 -36.97 0.49
N GLU A 615 -5.56 -37.18 -0.57
CA GLU A 615 -7.03 -37.19 -0.48
C GLU A 615 -7.54 -38.26 0.53
N ARG A 616 -7.01 -39.49 0.43
CA ARG A 616 -7.35 -40.58 1.37
C ARG A 616 -7.01 -40.22 2.80
N PHE A 617 -5.85 -39.59 3.01
CA PHE A 617 -5.45 -39.12 4.34
C PHE A 617 -6.44 -38.11 4.90
N PHE A 618 -6.81 -37.07 4.13
CA PHE A 618 -7.82 -36.10 4.58
C PHE A 618 -9.17 -36.76 4.86
N LYS A 619 -9.65 -37.65 3.96
CA LYS A 619 -10.89 -38.39 4.18
C LYS A 619 -10.83 -39.26 5.43
N SER A 620 -9.69 -39.87 5.77
CA SER A 620 -9.50 -40.62 7.01
C SER A 620 -9.58 -39.80 8.29
N ARG A 621 -9.45 -38.48 8.16
CA ARG A 621 -9.56 -37.50 9.25
C ARG A 621 -10.93 -36.82 9.32
N MET A 622 -11.91 -37.37 8.59
CA MET A 622 -13.31 -36.96 8.63
C MET A 622 -14.14 -38.11 9.19
N GLU A 623 -15.11 -37.78 10.03
CA GLU A 623 -16.11 -38.76 10.42
C GLU A 623 -17.01 -39.00 9.20
N LEU A 624 -17.03 -40.23 8.69
CA LEU A 624 -17.97 -40.63 7.67
C LEU A 624 -19.36 -40.64 8.32
N LEU A 625 -20.16 -39.61 8.02
CA LEU A 625 -21.60 -39.69 8.26
C LEU A 625 -22.11 -40.86 7.40
N PHE A 626 -22.21 -42.03 7.97
CA PHE A 626 -22.98 -43.12 7.41
C PHE A 626 -24.42 -42.60 7.35
N ASN A 627 -24.83 -42.14 6.20
CA ASN A 627 -26.22 -41.92 5.90
C ASN A 627 -26.91 -43.29 6.02
N ASN A 628 -27.50 -43.58 7.18
CA ASN A 628 -28.57 -44.53 7.34
C ASN A 628 -29.80 -43.99 6.59
N THR A 629 -29.80 -44.16 5.28
CA THR A 629 -31.01 -44.05 4.47
C THR A 629 -31.03 -45.20 3.49
N GLU A 630 -31.22 -46.38 4.04
CA GLU A 630 -31.86 -47.51 3.36
C GLU A 630 -32.46 -48.43 4.45
N MET A 631 -33.72 -48.20 4.80
CA MET A 631 -34.73 -49.22 5.12
C MET A 631 -36.09 -48.68 4.71
#